data_146bfcfa4eb27bcd4604b77009f396b4
#
_entry.id   146bfcfa4eb27bcd4604b77009f396b4
#
_cell.length_a   1.000
_cell.length_b   1.000
_cell.length_c   1.000
_cell.angle_alpha   90.00
_cell.angle_beta   90.00
_cell.angle_gamma   90.00
#
_symmetry.space_group_name_H-M   'P 1'
#
loop_
_entity.id
_entity.type
_entity.pdbx_description
1 polymer ?
#
loop_
_entity_poly.entity_id
_entity_poly.type
_entity_poly.pdbx_seq_one_letter_code
_entity_poly.pdbx_strand_id
1 'polypeptide(L)'
;IGENGMFIMPNETAVITGAFKENPKKLATPAGLTFINGKAEWNTVENADGYVLQLYKKSGEEYTAEGEPINIAKNTTEYEFSELSVGDYAYKVKAIGDGDNFSDSDEVQSEDYRQTKKLATPQIVLFENGKAKWNSVDNAQSYSVRGYKYDKAADVYTAVGETVQGITATEYDCNITEVGTYSVHVRAESSSEYYTQGDIACSENNGMTYKYMVNLAPPASASISGSGIAQWEAVENALGYDIQLYCKTEDGGEPLGKVYRVNADTTQYVFDFETDGKYYFTVKTVGDEYYIASEKTTESNVFEYIQKPPVNAPENLEISINNDGRTLNVSWGAVSDSEGYMIRLYKKTDNEESDDIMTDTKMINNAAQTECEFVLSAKGVYYVSIIALGNGQTSDKSKTVTSTDYEHNPVAQKLDVPESVTFNNGKAEWSMVEGAEGYRIQLYKNGKAEGAPEIVRDRLSLDFEFSGVGGYTYKITA
;
A
#
# COMPACT_ATOMS: atom_id res chain seq x y z
N ILE A 1 -3.07 22.83 91.69
CA ILE A 1 -3.37 23.86 90.67
C ILE A 1 -4.82 23.67 90.31
N GLY A 2 -5.68 24.66 90.56
CA GLY A 2 -7.10 24.59 90.17
C GLY A 2 -7.26 24.77 88.64
N GLU A 3 -8.45 24.44 88.10
CA GLU A 3 -8.78 24.51 86.64
C GLU A 3 -8.52 25.85 85.94
N ASN A 4 -8.29 26.94 86.79
CA ASN A 4 -7.99 28.28 86.26
C ASN A 4 -6.52 28.70 86.43
N GLY A 5 -5.57 27.78 86.65
CA GLY A 5 -4.18 28.12 86.89
C GLY A 5 -3.85 28.92 88.16
N MET A 6 -4.80 29.07 89.08
CA MET A 6 -4.53 29.74 90.31
C MET A 6 -3.95 28.78 91.36
N PHE A 7 -2.87 29.23 92.01
CA PHE A 7 -2.22 28.54 93.11
C PHE A 7 -2.44 29.24 94.39
N ILE A 8 -3.05 28.52 95.36
CA ILE A 8 -3.23 29.08 96.75
C ILE A 8 -1.92 28.80 97.49
N MET A 9 -1.25 29.88 97.87
CA MET A 9 0.02 29.81 98.64
C MET A 9 -0.29 29.36 100.07
N PRO A 10 0.28 28.24 100.52
CA PRO A 10 0.25 27.91 101.95
C PRO A 10 1.14 28.92 102.76
N ASN A 11 0.87 29.03 104.10
CA ASN A 11 1.66 29.89 104.94
C ASN A 11 3.14 29.46 105.16
N GLU A 12 3.63 28.55 104.33
CA GLU A 12 5.00 28.02 104.32
C GLU A 12 5.65 28.29 102.97
N THR A 13 6.97 28.36 102.94
CA THR A 13 7.70 28.61 101.72
C THR A 13 7.54 27.46 100.78
N ALA A 14 6.85 27.68 99.68
CA ALA A 14 6.68 26.72 98.64
C ALA A 14 7.68 27.04 97.50
N VAL A 15 8.47 26.05 97.07
CA VAL A 15 9.31 26.15 95.90
C VAL A 15 8.57 25.53 94.75
N ILE A 16 8.23 26.30 93.75
CA ILE A 16 7.66 25.82 92.52
C ILE A 16 8.78 25.66 91.53
N THR A 17 9.13 24.42 91.10
CA THR A 17 10.05 24.11 90.01
C THR A 17 9.21 23.78 88.81
N GLY A 18 9.31 24.60 87.77
CA GLY A 18 8.75 24.32 86.45
C GLY A 18 9.87 24.18 85.44
N ALA A 19 9.76 23.15 84.62
CA ALA A 19 10.60 23.06 83.47
C ALA A 19 9.85 23.70 82.28
N PHE A 20 10.44 24.69 81.68
CA PHE A 20 9.92 25.26 80.42
C PHE A 20 10.55 24.52 79.26
N LYS A 21 9.75 23.97 78.33
CA LYS A 21 10.18 23.46 77.04
C LYS A 21 9.89 24.58 76.05
N GLU A 22 10.88 24.90 75.22
CA GLU A 22 10.67 25.78 74.08
C GLU A 22 9.60 25.15 73.15
N ASN A 23 8.76 25.98 72.57
CA ASN A 23 7.81 25.52 71.61
C ASN A 23 8.60 25.01 70.38
N PRO A 24 8.22 23.84 69.81
CA PRO A 24 8.89 23.35 68.62
C PRO A 24 8.86 24.38 67.49
N LYS A 25 10.05 24.55 66.82
CA LYS A 25 10.15 25.44 65.68
C LYS A 25 9.41 24.84 64.50
N LYS A 26 8.54 25.63 63.85
CA LYS A 26 7.81 25.16 62.66
C LYS A 26 8.74 24.89 61.49
N LEU A 27 8.62 23.71 60.84
CA LEU A 27 9.36 23.35 59.62
C LEU A 27 8.98 24.30 58.49
N ALA A 28 9.92 24.47 57.55
CA ALA A 28 9.62 25.15 56.30
C ALA A 28 8.65 24.33 55.46
N THR A 29 7.79 25.00 54.72
CA THR A 29 6.85 24.38 53.82
C THR A 29 7.63 23.77 52.62
N PRO A 30 7.36 22.51 52.18
CA PRO A 30 7.98 21.94 51.02
C PRO A 30 7.85 22.85 49.78
N ALA A 31 8.87 22.91 48.94
CA ALA A 31 8.92 23.76 47.75
C ALA A 31 9.42 22.95 46.54
N GLY A 32 9.35 23.52 45.35
CA GLY A 32 9.80 22.86 44.12
C GLY A 32 8.92 21.67 43.74
N LEU A 33 7.61 21.78 43.98
CA LEU A 33 6.68 20.70 43.67
C LEU A 33 6.56 20.51 42.16
N THR A 34 6.68 19.26 41.70
CA THR A 34 6.31 18.85 40.34
C THR A 34 5.40 17.64 40.36
N PHE A 35 4.44 17.58 39.43
CA PHE A 35 3.57 16.42 39.25
C PHE A 35 3.48 16.07 37.77
N ILE A 36 4.28 15.08 37.34
CA ILE A 36 4.45 14.72 35.93
C ILE A 36 4.40 13.20 35.79
N ASN A 37 3.63 12.70 34.82
CA ASN A 37 3.44 11.26 34.56
C ASN A 37 3.04 10.45 35.81
N GLY A 38 2.20 11.04 36.67
CA GLY A 38 1.79 10.39 37.91
C GLY A 38 2.83 10.40 39.02
N LYS A 39 4.02 11.01 38.81
CA LYS A 39 5.08 11.12 39.78
C LYS A 39 5.05 12.51 40.48
N ALA A 40 4.89 12.52 41.79
CA ALA A 40 5.03 13.68 42.64
C ALA A 40 6.47 13.82 43.11
N GLU A 41 7.04 15.02 43.05
CA GLU A 41 8.36 15.34 43.55
C GLU A 41 8.36 16.70 44.27
N TRP A 42 9.22 16.85 45.30
CA TRP A 42 9.40 18.10 46.06
C TRP A 42 10.84 18.21 46.59
N ASN A 43 11.23 19.40 46.97
CA ASN A 43 12.57 19.62 47.55
C ASN A 43 12.61 19.15 49.01
N THR A 44 13.78 18.65 49.43
CA THR A 44 14.04 18.28 50.83
C THR A 44 13.83 19.46 51.76
N VAL A 45 13.16 19.22 52.90
CA VAL A 45 13.00 20.20 54.00
C VAL A 45 13.97 19.85 55.11
N GLU A 46 14.79 20.82 55.50
CA GLU A 46 15.79 20.66 56.57
C GLU A 46 15.09 20.31 57.89
N ASN A 47 15.62 19.34 58.65
CA ASN A 47 15.09 18.80 59.88
C ASN A 47 13.73 18.11 59.82
N ALA A 48 13.18 17.84 58.64
CA ALA A 48 12.02 17.01 58.48
C ALA A 48 12.32 15.56 58.89
N ASP A 49 11.39 14.92 59.60
CA ASP A 49 11.46 13.50 59.96
C ASP A 49 10.69 12.59 58.99
N GLY A 50 10.01 13.21 58.08
CA GLY A 50 9.27 12.58 56.98
C GLY A 50 8.33 13.56 56.30
N TYR A 51 7.42 13.03 55.46
CA TYR A 51 6.40 13.83 54.81
C TYR A 51 5.06 13.09 54.83
N VAL A 52 3.97 13.84 54.79
CA VAL A 52 2.63 13.30 54.50
C VAL A 52 2.19 13.85 53.16
N LEU A 53 1.82 12.93 52.28
CA LEU A 53 1.37 13.20 50.92
C LEU A 53 -0.10 12.77 50.79
N GLN A 54 -0.93 13.60 50.15
CA GLN A 54 -2.33 13.29 49.84
C GLN A 54 -2.62 13.61 48.39
N LEU A 55 -3.15 12.62 47.64
CA LEU A 55 -3.63 12.82 46.28
C LEU A 55 -5.03 13.44 46.30
N TYR A 56 -5.30 14.31 45.34
CA TYR A 56 -6.60 14.92 45.11
C TYR A 56 -6.97 14.78 43.64
N LYS A 57 -8.24 14.45 43.41
CA LYS A 57 -8.86 14.51 42.08
C LYS A 57 -9.61 15.80 41.92
N LYS A 58 -9.41 16.52 40.80
CA LYS A 58 -10.05 17.77 40.49
C LYS A 58 -11.33 17.55 39.69
N SER A 59 -12.41 18.25 40.06
CA SER A 59 -13.68 18.30 39.34
C SER A 59 -14.16 19.75 39.27
N GLY A 60 -14.02 20.39 38.11
CA GLY A 60 -14.19 21.83 37.99
C GLY A 60 -13.15 22.58 38.83
N GLU A 61 -13.59 23.41 39.80
CA GLU A 61 -12.71 24.13 40.72
C GLU A 61 -12.49 23.39 42.06
N GLU A 62 -13.15 22.25 42.28
CA GLU A 62 -13.11 21.50 43.52
C GLU A 62 -12.09 20.35 43.48
N TYR A 63 -11.40 20.15 44.64
CA TYR A 63 -10.46 19.07 44.86
C TYR A 63 -10.99 18.11 45.92
N THR A 64 -11.18 16.85 45.54
CA THR A 64 -11.62 15.77 46.44
C THR A 64 -10.45 14.85 46.72
N ALA A 65 -10.18 14.52 47.99
CA ALA A 65 -9.13 13.58 48.37
C ALA A 65 -9.39 12.21 47.76
N GLU A 66 -8.36 11.62 47.17
CA GLU A 66 -8.37 10.30 46.57
C GLU A 66 -7.44 9.37 47.35
N GLY A 67 -8.02 8.34 47.97
CA GLY A 67 -7.29 7.44 48.86
C GLY A 67 -6.96 8.05 50.22
N GLU A 68 -6.20 7.30 51.02
CA GLU A 68 -5.72 7.73 52.35
C GLU A 68 -4.39 8.48 52.21
N PRO A 69 -4.09 9.40 53.18
CA PRO A 69 -2.79 10.07 53.23
C PRO A 69 -1.62 9.07 53.31
N ILE A 70 -0.56 9.36 52.60
CA ILE A 70 0.63 8.49 52.46
C ILE A 70 1.77 9.06 53.30
N ASN A 71 2.30 8.26 54.20
CA ASN A 71 3.48 8.62 54.99
C ASN A 71 4.76 8.31 54.19
N ILE A 72 5.58 9.31 53.95
CA ILE A 72 6.82 9.23 53.21
C ILE A 72 8.01 9.33 54.16
N ALA A 73 8.97 8.42 54.00
CA ALA A 73 10.15 8.37 54.87
C ALA A 73 11.07 9.60 54.73
N LYS A 74 11.85 9.85 55.76
CA LYS A 74 12.78 10.96 55.89
C LYS A 74 13.71 11.02 54.67
N ASN A 75 14.21 11.26 53.91
CA ASN A 75 15.11 11.35 52.78
C ASN A 75 14.47 10.95 51.44
N THR A 76 13.16 10.70 51.41
CA THR A 76 12.39 10.44 50.20
C THR A 76 11.60 11.66 49.83
N THR A 77 11.83 12.21 48.66
CA THR A 77 11.19 13.45 48.16
C THR A 77 10.43 13.22 46.87
N GLU A 78 10.01 12.00 46.64
CA GLU A 78 9.27 11.56 45.45
C GLU A 78 8.26 10.45 45.80
N TYR A 79 7.21 10.36 45.02
CA TYR A 79 6.24 9.27 45.11
C TYR A 79 5.56 9.07 43.76
N GLU A 80 5.42 7.82 43.30
CA GLU A 80 4.74 7.47 42.06
C GLU A 80 3.34 6.92 42.38
N PHE A 81 2.32 7.62 41.90
CA PHE A 81 0.93 7.15 41.94
C PHE A 81 0.71 6.22 40.75
N SER A 82 0.67 4.92 41.00
CA SER A 82 0.37 3.90 40.00
C SER A 82 -1.14 3.88 39.69
N GLU A 83 -1.49 3.55 38.44
CA GLU A 83 -2.85 3.25 38.00
C GLU A 83 -3.88 4.40 38.17
N LEU A 84 -3.46 5.66 37.96
CA LEU A 84 -4.39 6.77 37.93
C LEU A 84 -5.41 6.60 36.80
N SER A 85 -6.69 6.75 37.11
CA SER A 85 -7.74 6.88 36.11
C SER A 85 -7.58 8.20 35.34
N VAL A 86 -8.21 8.32 34.15
CA VAL A 86 -8.20 9.61 33.45
C VAL A 86 -8.83 10.72 34.32
N GLY A 87 -8.24 11.91 34.25
CA GLY A 87 -8.71 13.05 35.06
C GLY A 87 -7.60 14.04 35.36
N ASP A 88 -7.97 15.12 36.00
CA ASP A 88 -7.04 16.11 36.51
C ASP A 88 -6.79 15.87 38.02
N TYR A 89 -5.55 15.94 38.41
CA TYR A 89 -5.08 15.64 39.76
C TYR A 89 -4.12 16.71 40.27
N ALA A 90 -4.08 16.87 41.57
CA ALA A 90 -3.02 17.56 42.28
C ALA A 90 -2.67 16.75 43.53
N TYR A 91 -1.50 16.96 44.08
CA TYR A 91 -1.19 16.44 45.42
C TYR A 91 -0.90 17.57 46.39
N LYS A 92 -1.11 17.29 47.68
CA LYS A 92 -0.66 18.14 48.75
C LYS A 92 0.39 17.42 49.59
N VAL A 93 1.39 18.15 50.03
CA VAL A 93 2.48 17.60 50.84
C VAL A 93 2.77 18.55 52.01
N LYS A 94 3.06 17.96 53.20
CA LYS A 94 3.63 18.67 54.35
C LYS A 94 4.82 17.91 54.90
N ALA A 95 5.77 18.62 55.44
CA ALA A 95 6.88 18.05 56.20
C ALA A 95 6.47 17.79 57.64
N ILE A 96 6.87 16.64 58.17
CA ILE A 96 6.58 16.19 59.55
C ILE A 96 7.79 16.45 60.43
N GLY A 97 7.59 17.10 61.56
CA GLY A 97 8.61 17.35 62.59
C GLY A 97 8.74 16.19 63.60
N ASP A 98 9.75 16.24 64.46
CA ASP A 98 9.95 15.26 65.53
C ASP A 98 9.04 15.43 66.71
N GLY A 99 8.23 16.50 66.71
CA GLY A 99 7.32 16.88 67.77
C GLY A 99 7.97 17.49 69.01
N ASP A 100 9.28 17.38 69.14
CA ASP A 100 10.06 17.89 70.27
C ASP A 100 10.75 19.22 69.97
N ASN A 101 11.57 19.24 68.90
CA ASN A 101 12.31 20.41 68.44
C ASN A 101 11.65 21.11 67.26
N PHE A 102 10.94 20.33 66.42
CA PHE A 102 10.29 20.79 65.20
C PHE A 102 8.85 20.33 65.19
N SER A 103 7.95 21.26 64.87
CA SER A 103 6.55 20.96 64.49
C SER A 103 6.40 20.88 62.99
N ASP A 104 5.30 20.21 62.51
CA ASP A 104 4.95 20.07 61.11
C ASP A 104 4.94 21.40 60.36
N SER A 105 5.23 21.38 59.08
CA SER A 105 5.08 22.51 58.18
C SER A 105 3.62 22.79 57.85
N ASP A 106 3.37 23.90 57.15
CA ASP A 106 2.12 24.07 56.42
C ASP A 106 2.08 23.08 55.22
N GLU A 107 0.86 22.74 54.83
CA GLU A 107 0.60 21.95 53.64
C GLU A 107 0.70 22.85 52.41
N VAL A 108 1.22 22.33 51.32
CA VAL A 108 1.32 23.00 50.01
C VAL A 108 0.81 22.09 48.91
N GLN A 109 0.13 22.67 47.94
CA GLN A 109 -0.46 21.96 46.81
C GLN A 109 0.43 22.13 45.54
N SER A 110 0.54 21.06 44.73
CA SER A 110 1.18 21.10 43.43
C SER A 110 0.31 21.84 42.39
N GLU A 111 0.92 22.14 41.24
CA GLU A 111 0.16 22.41 40.00
C GLU A 111 -0.65 21.18 39.60
N ASP A 112 -1.67 21.40 38.79
CA ASP A 112 -2.52 20.33 38.28
C ASP A 112 -1.75 19.45 37.26
N TYR A 113 -1.95 18.14 37.36
CA TYR A 113 -1.48 17.13 36.42
C TYR A 113 -2.67 16.47 35.74
N ARG A 114 -2.66 16.40 34.39
CA ARG A 114 -3.68 15.70 33.62
C ARG A 114 -3.23 14.31 33.28
N GLN A 115 -3.94 13.32 33.81
CA GLN A 115 -3.78 11.92 33.41
C GLN A 115 -4.63 11.66 32.18
N THR A 116 -3.99 11.39 31.03
CA THR A 116 -4.65 11.02 29.77
C THR A 116 -4.52 9.54 29.49
N LYS A 117 -5.39 9.01 28.63
CA LYS A 117 -5.33 7.64 28.13
C LYS A 117 -5.46 7.63 26.62
N LYS A 118 -4.62 6.83 25.95
CA LYS A 118 -4.75 6.58 24.53
C LYS A 118 -5.96 5.68 24.26
N LEU A 119 -6.77 6.02 23.25
CA LEU A 119 -7.86 5.15 22.80
C LEU A 119 -7.30 3.83 22.26
N ALA A 120 -8.07 2.76 22.41
CA ALA A 120 -7.73 1.49 21.82
C ALA A 120 -7.77 1.57 20.29
N THR A 121 -6.98 0.72 19.63
CA THR A 121 -7.01 0.56 18.18
C THR A 121 -8.33 -0.10 17.77
N PRO A 122 -9.08 0.45 16.78
CA PRO A 122 -10.27 -0.20 16.28
C PRO A 122 -9.96 -1.59 15.73
N GLN A 123 -10.87 -2.54 15.92
CA GLN A 123 -10.76 -3.85 15.29
C GLN A 123 -11.65 -3.87 14.05
N ILE A 124 -11.04 -3.88 12.86
CA ILE A 124 -11.76 -4.06 11.59
C ILE A 124 -12.21 -5.51 11.51
N VAL A 125 -13.51 -5.74 11.30
CA VAL A 125 -14.13 -7.07 11.28
C VAL A 125 -14.65 -7.46 9.91
N LEU A 126 -14.78 -6.49 8.99
CA LEU A 126 -15.23 -6.71 7.61
C LEU A 126 -14.68 -5.62 6.69
N PHE A 127 -14.23 -6.02 5.49
CA PHE A 127 -14.05 -5.10 4.36
C PHE A 127 -14.47 -5.81 3.07
N GLU A 128 -15.71 -5.59 2.65
CA GLU A 128 -16.31 -6.23 1.48
C GLU A 128 -17.16 -5.23 0.69
N ASN A 129 -17.21 -5.37 -0.64
CA ASN A 129 -17.98 -4.50 -1.52
C ASN A 129 -17.72 -3.01 -1.28
N GLY A 130 -16.49 -2.65 -0.95
CA GLY A 130 -16.10 -1.28 -0.62
C GLY A 130 -16.55 -0.79 0.76
N LYS A 131 -17.27 -1.61 1.55
CA LYS A 131 -17.76 -1.29 2.89
C LYS A 131 -16.86 -1.87 3.97
N ALA A 132 -16.41 -1.00 4.87
CA ALA A 132 -15.67 -1.37 6.06
C ALA A 132 -16.59 -1.40 7.28
N LYS A 133 -16.35 -2.36 8.20
CA LYS A 133 -16.97 -2.42 9.53
C LYS A 133 -15.92 -2.70 10.59
N TRP A 134 -16.09 -2.11 11.75
CA TRP A 134 -15.20 -2.29 12.90
C TRP A 134 -15.96 -2.31 14.22
N ASN A 135 -15.33 -2.82 15.27
CA ASN A 135 -15.90 -2.82 16.61
C ASN A 135 -15.80 -1.42 17.22
N SER A 136 -16.81 -1.03 18.03
CA SER A 136 -16.76 0.21 18.79
C SER A 136 -15.57 0.22 19.74
N VAL A 137 -14.98 1.40 19.93
CA VAL A 137 -13.89 1.65 20.87
C VAL A 137 -14.44 2.46 22.03
N ASP A 138 -14.20 2.00 23.25
CA ASP A 138 -14.63 2.71 24.46
C ASP A 138 -14.05 4.12 24.51
N ASN A 139 -14.89 5.09 24.84
CA ASN A 139 -14.57 6.51 24.89
C ASN A 139 -14.20 7.18 23.54
N ALA A 140 -14.26 6.45 22.42
CA ALA A 140 -14.23 7.07 21.12
C ALA A 140 -15.55 7.80 20.86
N GLN A 141 -15.46 9.01 20.34
CA GLN A 141 -16.62 9.82 19.95
C GLN A 141 -16.86 9.77 18.45
N SER A 142 -15.81 9.53 17.70
CA SER A 142 -15.84 9.36 16.24
C SER A 142 -14.67 8.54 15.76
N TYR A 143 -14.66 8.31 14.45
CA TYR A 143 -13.59 7.63 13.76
C TYR A 143 -13.16 8.45 12.55
N SER A 144 -11.88 8.33 12.19
CA SER A 144 -11.37 8.74 10.88
C SER A 144 -11.10 7.50 10.02
N VAL A 145 -11.47 7.59 8.74
CA VAL A 145 -11.37 6.48 7.77
C VAL A 145 -10.72 6.96 6.49
N ARG A 146 -9.86 6.14 5.91
CA ARG A 146 -9.27 6.36 4.60
C ARG A 146 -9.13 5.06 3.83
N GLY A 147 -9.47 5.09 2.54
CA GLY A 147 -9.21 3.98 1.61
C GLY A 147 -7.78 4.02 1.07
N TYR A 148 -7.28 2.84 0.73
CA TYR A 148 -5.97 2.67 0.11
C TYR A 148 -6.08 1.67 -1.04
N LYS A 149 -5.39 1.94 -2.14
CA LYS A 149 -5.30 1.06 -3.31
C LYS A 149 -3.91 0.43 -3.37
N TYR A 150 -3.85 -0.88 -3.57
CA TYR A 150 -2.61 -1.61 -3.72
C TYR A 150 -1.98 -1.31 -5.08
N ASP A 151 -0.74 -0.87 -5.04
CA ASP A 151 0.12 -0.76 -6.21
C ASP A 151 1.00 -2.01 -6.30
N LYS A 152 0.73 -2.83 -7.31
CA LYS A 152 1.43 -4.11 -7.50
C LYS A 152 2.89 -3.93 -7.92
N ALA A 153 3.19 -2.86 -8.65
CA ALA A 153 4.56 -2.58 -9.10
C ALA A 153 5.44 -2.16 -7.93
N ALA A 154 4.87 -1.36 -7.03
CA ALA A 154 5.54 -0.86 -5.82
C ALA A 154 5.47 -1.80 -4.63
N ASP A 155 4.55 -2.76 -4.63
CA ASP A 155 4.22 -3.62 -3.49
C ASP A 155 3.81 -2.81 -2.24
N VAL A 156 3.05 -1.72 -2.44
CA VAL A 156 2.57 -0.84 -1.36
C VAL A 156 1.11 -0.46 -1.55
N TYR A 157 0.47 -0.05 -0.44
CA TYR A 157 -0.86 0.56 -0.44
C TYR A 157 -0.73 2.08 -0.50
N THR A 158 -1.27 2.70 -1.54
CA THR A 158 -1.32 4.16 -1.71
C THR A 158 -2.68 4.71 -1.34
N ALA A 159 -2.70 5.86 -0.67
CA ALA A 159 -3.94 6.47 -0.20
C ALA A 159 -4.84 6.91 -1.36
N VAL A 160 -6.14 6.62 -1.24
CA VAL A 160 -7.18 7.06 -2.19
C VAL A 160 -8.04 8.14 -1.54
N GLY A 161 -8.08 9.31 -2.16
CA GLY A 161 -8.84 10.44 -1.64
C GLY A 161 -8.32 10.99 -0.32
N GLU A 162 -9.15 11.80 0.35
CA GLU A 162 -8.83 12.40 1.64
C GLU A 162 -9.30 11.51 2.80
N THR A 163 -8.71 11.73 3.99
CA THR A 163 -9.20 11.09 5.21
C THR A 163 -10.55 11.67 5.60
N VAL A 164 -11.57 10.85 5.72
CA VAL A 164 -12.90 11.25 6.21
C VAL A 164 -12.90 11.17 7.72
N GLN A 165 -13.23 12.27 8.37
CA GLN A 165 -13.26 12.42 9.83
C GLN A 165 -14.69 12.54 10.36
N GLY A 166 -14.86 12.37 11.68
CA GLY A 166 -16.14 12.59 12.35
C GLY A 166 -17.19 11.50 12.11
N ILE A 167 -16.79 10.31 11.70
CA ILE A 167 -17.69 9.18 11.50
C ILE A 167 -18.10 8.64 12.87
N THR A 168 -19.39 8.73 13.19
CA THR A 168 -19.93 8.23 14.47
C THR A 168 -20.43 6.78 14.39
N ALA A 169 -20.67 6.28 13.17
CA ALA A 169 -21.00 4.89 12.94
C ALA A 169 -19.74 4.00 12.99
N THR A 170 -19.93 2.72 13.16
CA THR A 170 -18.87 1.70 13.12
C THR A 170 -18.79 1.01 11.75
N GLU A 171 -19.27 1.68 10.71
CA GLU A 171 -19.17 1.26 9.31
C GLU A 171 -19.00 2.47 8.39
N TYR A 172 -18.36 2.24 7.25
CA TYR A 172 -18.15 3.26 6.22
C TYR A 172 -18.07 2.64 4.84
N ASP A 173 -18.71 3.30 3.83
CA ASP A 173 -18.61 2.93 2.42
C ASP A 173 -17.54 3.79 1.74
N CYS A 174 -16.47 3.15 1.27
CA CYS A 174 -15.35 3.82 0.61
C CYS A 174 -15.67 4.26 -0.83
N ASN A 175 -16.87 3.95 -1.36
CA ASN A 175 -17.33 4.29 -2.71
C ASN A 175 -16.30 3.94 -3.80
N ILE A 176 -15.81 2.70 -3.79
CA ILE A 176 -14.80 2.24 -4.74
C ILE A 176 -15.44 2.06 -6.12
N THR A 177 -14.90 2.76 -7.12
CA THR A 177 -15.40 2.78 -8.51
C THR A 177 -14.38 2.35 -9.55
N GLU A 178 -13.11 2.22 -9.18
CA GLU A 178 -12.02 1.81 -10.05
C GLU A 178 -11.58 0.38 -9.75
N VAL A 179 -11.16 -0.35 -10.77
CA VAL A 179 -10.60 -1.69 -10.58
C VAL A 179 -9.32 -1.65 -9.73
N GLY A 180 -9.13 -2.66 -8.91
CA GLY A 180 -7.94 -2.75 -8.04
C GLY A 180 -8.18 -3.56 -6.79
N THR A 181 -7.11 -3.75 -6.03
CA THR A 181 -7.15 -4.31 -4.67
C THR A 181 -7.06 -3.18 -3.67
N TYR A 182 -7.96 -3.19 -2.69
CA TYR A 182 -8.11 -2.10 -1.73
C TYR A 182 -7.98 -2.58 -0.30
N SER A 183 -7.53 -1.67 0.56
CA SER A 183 -7.58 -1.78 2.01
C SER A 183 -8.21 -0.52 2.61
N VAL A 184 -8.54 -0.57 3.89
CA VAL A 184 -9.10 0.55 4.64
C VAL A 184 -8.37 0.72 5.95
N HIS A 185 -8.07 1.97 6.30
CA HIS A 185 -7.46 2.34 7.56
C HIS A 185 -8.48 3.08 8.42
N VAL A 186 -8.57 2.71 9.69
CA VAL A 186 -9.53 3.26 10.65
C VAL A 186 -8.81 3.66 11.93
N ARG A 187 -9.12 4.83 12.48
CA ARG A 187 -8.59 5.30 13.74
C ARG A 187 -9.71 5.84 14.63
N ALA A 188 -9.69 5.50 15.91
CA ALA A 188 -10.59 6.04 16.91
C ALA A 188 -10.15 7.44 17.35
N GLU A 189 -11.11 8.36 17.49
CA GLU A 189 -10.89 9.76 17.84
C GLU A 189 -11.78 10.21 19.00
N SER A 190 -11.28 11.14 19.78
CA SER A 190 -12.01 11.78 20.87
C SER A 190 -11.77 13.28 20.84
N SER A 191 -12.79 14.06 21.15
CA SER A 191 -12.67 15.50 21.43
C SER A 191 -12.45 15.77 22.92
N SER A 192 -12.47 14.75 23.77
CA SER A 192 -12.18 14.86 25.19
C SER A 192 -10.68 15.08 25.40
N GLU A 193 -10.32 16.05 26.21
CA GLU A 193 -8.93 16.33 26.58
C GLU A 193 -8.27 15.23 27.43
N TYR A 194 -9.06 14.24 27.88
CA TYR A 194 -8.57 13.08 28.65
C TYR A 194 -8.21 11.87 27.80
N TYR A 195 -8.55 11.89 26.49
CA TYR A 195 -8.24 10.77 25.59
C TYR A 195 -7.48 11.26 24.37
N THR A 196 -6.36 10.61 24.09
CA THR A 196 -5.61 10.83 22.85
C THR A 196 -6.08 9.85 21.78
N GLN A 197 -5.86 10.21 20.52
CA GLN A 197 -6.22 9.37 19.37
C GLN A 197 -5.63 7.96 19.49
N GLY A 198 -6.38 6.95 19.04
CA GLY A 198 -5.91 5.58 18.94
C GLY A 198 -4.87 5.37 17.84
N ASP A 199 -4.28 4.19 17.79
CA ASP A 199 -3.48 3.78 16.63
C ASP A 199 -4.39 3.49 15.43
N ILE A 200 -3.80 3.52 14.24
CA ILE A 200 -4.50 3.20 13.00
C ILE A 200 -4.61 1.68 12.88
N ALA A 201 -5.83 1.19 12.68
CA ALA A 201 -6.08 -0.17 12.24
C ALA A 201 -6.02 -0.22 10.72
N CYS A 202 -5.24 -1.13 10.16
CA CYS A 202 -5.09 -1.36 8.73
C CYS A 202 -5.71 -2.72 8.39
N SER A 203 -6.67 -2.76 7.46
CA SER A 203 -7.39 -4.00 7.13
C SER A 203 -6.47 -5.05 6.49
N GLU A 204 -5.50 -4.64 5.70
CA GLU A 204 -4.52 -5.51 5.05
C GLU A 204 -3.64 -6.28 6.03
N ASN A 205 -3.35 -5.71 7.20
CA ASN A 205 -2.57 -6.38 8.25
C ASN A 205 -3.27 -7.63 8.80
N ASN A 206 -4.60 -7.72 8.63
CA ASN A 206 -5.43 -8.85 9.01
C ASN A 206 -5.88 -9.69 7.81
N GLY A 207 -5.29 -9.45 6.62
CA GLY A 207 -5.67 -10.13 5.37
C GLY A 207 -7.03 -9.72 4.81
N MET A 208 -7.63 -8.62 5.30
CA MET A 208 -8.90 -8.11 4.84
C MET A 208 -8.69 -7.08 3.75
N THR A 209 -8.72 -7.54 2.50
CA THR A 209 -8.64 -6.69 1.31
C THR A 209 -9.87 -6.90 0.44
N TYR A 210 -10.28 -5.86 -0.28
CA TYR A 210 -11.36 -5.94 -1.24
C TYR A 210 -10.84 -5.77 -2.66
N LYS A 211 -11.15 -6.72 -3.53
CA LYS A 211 -10.76 -6.69 -4.95
C LYS A 211 -11.96 -6.29 -5.78
N TYR A 212 -11.92 -5.08 -6.35
CA TYR A 212 -12.92 -4.60 -7.29
C TYR A 212 -12.55 -5.02 -8.70
N MET A 213 -13.42 -5.77 -9.35
CA MET A 213 -13.22 -6.34 -10.69
C MET A 213 -14.40 -5.99 -11.59
N VAL A 214 -14.16 -5.94 -12.90
CA VAL A 214 -15.18 -5.64 -13.92
C VAL A 214 -15.18 -6.74 -14.97
N ASN A 215 -16.37 -7.23 -15.33
CA ASN A 215 -16.55 -8.16 -16.44
C ASN A 215 -16.43 -7.40 -17.76
N LEU A 216 -15.55 -7.84 -18.65
CA LEU A 216 -15.45 -7.32 -20.01
C LEU A 216 -16.65 -7.78 -20.84
N ALA A 217 -17.09 -6.92 -21.75
CA ALA A 217 -18.03 -7.32 -22.81
C ALA A 217 -17.29 -8.11 -23.89
N PRO A 218 -17.96 -8.99 -24.66
CA PRO A 218 -17.40 -9.51 -25.90
C PRO A 218 -17.30 -8.38 -26.94
N PRO A 219 -16.47 -8.49 -28.01
CA PRO A 219 -16.47 -7.53 -29.10
C PRO A 219 -17.89 -7.26 -29.65
N ALA A 220 -18.19 -5.99 -29.91
CA ALA A 220 -19.54 -5.61 -30.32
C ALA A 220 -19.91 -6.11 -31.73
N SER A 221 -18.92 -6.32 -32.58
CA SER A 221 -19.09 -6.90 -33.93
C SER A 221 -17.94 -7.84 -34.29
N ALA A 222 -18.23 -8.81 -35.15
CA ALA A 222 -17.26 -9.68 -35.78
C ALA A 222 -17.69 -9.98 -37.20
N SER A 223 -16.74 -10.06 -38.14
CA SER A 223 -17.01 -10.40 -39.56
C SER A 223 -15.87 -11.19 -40.17
N ILE A 224 -16.19 -11.99 -41.16
CA ILE A 224 -15.21 -12.72 -41.98
C ILE A 224 -15.49 -12.50 -43.46
N SER A 225 -14.47 -12.23 -44.25
CA SER A 225 -14.60 -11.89 -45.68
C SER A 225 -13.31 -12.21 -46.48
N GLY A 226 -13.37 -12.01 -47.81
CA GLY A 226 -12.22 -12.10 -48.71
C GLY A 226 -11.53 -13.46 -48.66
N SER A 227 -10.23 -13.48 -48.43
CA SER A 227 -9.41 -14.69 -48.28
C SER A 227 -9.41 -15.31 -46.88
N GLY A 228 -10.53 -15.17 -46.15
CA GLY A 228 -10.65 -15.67 -44.79
C GLY A 228 -10.16 -14.69 -43.72
N ILE A 229 -10.26 -13.39 -44.03
CA ILE A 229 -9.86 -12.32 -43.09
C ILE A 229 -10.99 -12.14 -42.09
N ALA A 230 -10.76 -12.55 -40.87
CA ALA A 230 -11.59 -12.27 -39.70
C ALA A 230 -11.29 -10.88 -39.14
N GLN A 231 -12.33 -10.13 -38.71
CA GLN A 231 -12.19 -8.81 -38.10
C GLN A 231 -13.19 -8.69 -36.96
N TRP A 232 -12.84 -7.92 -35.94
CA TRP A 232 -13.74 -7.61 -34.80
C TRP A 232 -13.42 -6.22 -34.23
N GLU A 233 -14.36 -5.69 -33.46
CA GLU A 233 -14.15 -4.42 -32.75
C GLU A 233 -13.30 -4.63 -31.51
N ALA A 234 -12.39 -3.69 -31.25
CA ALA A 234 -11.58 -3.66 -30.03
C ALA A 234 -12.45 -3.44 -28.79
N VAL A 235 -12.06 -4.08 -27.70
CA VAL A 235 -12.68 -3.91 -26.38
C VAL A 235 -11.68 -3.22 -25.46
N GLU A 236 -12.12 -2.15 -24.85
CA GLU A 236 -11.28 -1.40 -23.89
C GLU A 236 -10.86 -2.29 -22.71
N ASN A 237 -9.62 -2.18 -22.28
CA ASN A 237 -9.00 -3.00 -21.22
C ASN A 237 -8.93 -4.50 -21.48
N ALA A 238 -9.12 -4.95 -22.72
CA ALA A 238 -8.85 -6.32 -23.09
C ALA A 238 -7.35 -6.62 -23.00
N LEU A 239 -6.98 -7.78 -22.48
CA LEU A 239 -5.61 -8.32 -22.56
C LEU A 239 -5.35 -8.97 -23.93
N GLY A 240 -6.40 -9.40 -24.63
CA GLY A 240 -6.37 -10.04 -25.91
C GLY A 240 -7.71 -10.65 -26.30
N TYR A 241 -7.69 -11.52 -27.30
CA TYR A 241 -8.88 -12.20 -27.78
C TYR A 241 -8.60 -13.68 -28.03
N ASP A 242 -9.56 -14.52 -27.66
CA ASP A 242 -9.61 -15.92 -28.06
C ASP A 242 -10.55 -16.04 -29.26
N ILE A 243 -10.02 -16.55 -30.37
CA ILE A 243 -10.76 -16.74 -31.63
C ILE A 243 -10.81 -18.22 -32.00
N GLN A 244 -11.99 -18.68 -32.42
CA GLN A 244 -12.22 -20.07 -32.84
C GLN A 244 -12.97 -20.11 -34.15
N LEU A 245 -12.41 -20.83 -35.16
CA LEU A 245 -13.10 -21.08 -36.41
C LEU A 245 -14.09 -22.25 -36.29
N TYR A 246 -15.20 -22.15 -37.01
CA TYR A 246 -16.23 -23.19 -37.11
C TYR A 246 -16.58 -23.48 -38.57
N CYS A 247 -16.81 -24.77 -38.87
CA CYS A 247 -17.50 -25.15 -40.08
C CYS A 247 -19.03 -25.15 -39.85
N LYS A 248 -19.79 -24.44 -40.68
CA LYS A 248 -21.25 -24.41 -40.60
C LYS A 248 -21.85 -25.66 -41.20
N THR A 249 -22.57 -26.45 -40.44
CA THR A 249 -23.32 -27.65 -40.83
C THR A 249 -24.83 -27.39 -40.78
N GLU A 250 -25.65 -28.36 -41.25
CA GLU A 250 -27.09 -28.28 -41.13
C GLU A 250 -27.58 -28.29 -39.69
N ASP A 251 -26.86 -29.02 -38.81
CA ASP A 251 -27.21 -29.21 -37.40
C ASP A 251 -26.59 -28.13 -36.47
N GLY A 252 -25.81 -27.17 -37.01
CA GLY A 252 -25.15 -26.16 -36.23
C GLY A 252 -23.76 -25.75 -36.73
N GLY A 253 -22.78 -25.72 -35.87
CA GLY A 253 -21.37 -25.44 -36.19
C GLY A 253 -20.45 -26.34 -35.43
N GLU A 254 -19.48 -26.90 -36.14
CA GLU A 254 -18.42 -27.72 -35.55
C GLU A 254 -17.12 -26.91 -35.46
N PRO A 255 -16.43 -26.89 -34.29
CA PRO A 255 -15.18 -26.18 -34.14
C PRO A 255 -14.11 -26.80 -35.04
N LEU A 256 -13.37 -25.98 -35.74
CA LEU A 256 -12.30 -26.37 -36.64
C LEU A 256 -10.96 -25.88 -36.10
N GLY A 257 -10.04 -26.80 -35.87
CA GLY A 257 -8.76 -26.52 -35.30
C GLY A 257 -8.81 -26.09 -33.80
N LYS A 258 -7.78 -25.39 -33.37
CA LYS A 258 -7.65 -24.91 -32.00
C LYS A 258 -8.16 -23.48 -31.81
N VAL A 259 -8.37 -23.08 -30.56
CA VAL A 259 -8.55 -21.68 -30.21
C VAL A 259 -7.21 -20.96 -30.39
N TYR A 260 -7.23 -19.84 -31.08
CA TYR A 260 -6.06 -18.97 -31.22
C TYR A 260 -6.21 -17.79 -30.28
N ARG A 261 -5.18 -17.53 -29.47
CA ARG A 261 -5.09 -16.32 -28.66
C ARG A 261 -4.27 -15.28 -29.40
N VAL A 262 -4.80 -14.06 -29.47
CA VAL A 262 -4.13 -12.89 -30.04
C VAL A 262 -4.09 -11.75 -29.05
N ASN A 263 -3.14 -10.82 -29.20
CA ASN A 263 -2.95 -9.68 -28.33
C ASN A 263 -4.09 -8.66 -28.45
N ALA A 264 -4.19 -7.75 -27.48
CA ALA A 264 -5.23 -6.71 -27.43
C ALA A 264 -5.25 -5.81 -28.68
N ASP A 265 -4.10 -5.50 -29.25
CA ASP A 265 -3.96 -4.65 -30.45
C ASP A 265 -4.32 -5.38 -31.74
N THR A 266 -4.50 -6.69 -31.69
CA THR A 266 -4.86 -7.52 -32.84
C THR A 266 -6.38 -7.60 -32.95
N THR A 267 -6.94 -6.96 -33.98
CA THR A 267 -8.38 -7.01 -34.33
C THR A 267 -8.66 -7.66 -35.65
N GLN A 268 -7.66 -8.29 -36.26
CA GLN A 268 -7.76 -9.01 -37.50
C GLN A 268 -6.96 -10.31 -37.43
N TYR A 269 -7.45 -11.36 -38.12
CA TYR A 269 -6.79 -12.64 -38.23
C TYR A 269 -7.13 -13.33 -39.56
N VAL A 270 -6.21 -14.09 -40.13
CA VAL A 270 -6.47 -14.89 -41.36
C VAL A 270 -6.56 -16.35 -40.98
N PHE A 271 -7.75 -16.94 -41.15
CA PHE A 271 -7.91 -18.39 -41.01
C PHE A 271 -7.46 -19.18 -42.22
N ASP A 272 -7.01 -20.40 -41.98
CA ASP A 272 -6.68 -21.38 -42.99
C ASP A 272 -7.90 -22.26 -43.28
N PHE A 273 -8.30 -22.37 -44.58
CA PHE A 273 -9.33 -23.27 -45.05
C PHE A 273 -8.71 -24.35 -45.94
N GLU A 274 -9.07 -25.59 -45.68
CA GLU A 274 -8.57 -26.71 -46.45
C GLU A 274 -9.52 -27.16 -47.57
N THR A 275 -10.82 -26.89 -47.39
CA THR A 275 -11.89 -27.32 -48.28
C THR A 275 -12.91 -26.24 -48.56
N ASP A 276 -13.60 -26.37 -49.69
CA ASP A 276 -14.80 -25.54 -49.93
C ASP A 276 -15.83 -25.76 -48.83
N GLY A 277 -16.50 -24.70 -48.42
CA GLY A 277 -17.47 -24.80 -47.34
C GLY A 277 -17.95 -23.47 -46.79
N LYS A 278 -18.83 -23.55 -45.80
CA LYS A 278 -19.35 -22.39 -45.07
C LYS A 278 -18.71 -22.33 -43.71
N TYR A 279 -18.15 -21.18 -43.38
CA TYR A 279 -17.37 -20.98 -42.18
C TYR A 279 -17.86 -19.73 -41.43
N TYR A 280 -17.67 -19.73 -40.13
CA TYR A 280 -17.80 -18.54 -39.27
C TYR A 280 -16.80 -18.69 -38.13
N PHE A 281 -16.54 -17.62 -37.41
CA PHE A 281 -15.73 -17.68 -36.21
C PHE A 281 -16.42 -17.04 -35.01
N THR A 282 -15.96 -17.40 -33.84
CA THR A 282 -16.34 -16.73 -32.61
C THR A 282 -15.13 -16.00 -32.03
N VAL A 283 -15.38 -14.88 -31.37
CA VAL A 283 -14.37 -14.10 -30.65
C VAL A 283 -14.81 -13.82 -29.23
N LYS A 284 -13.91 -14.00 -28.28
CA LYS A 284 -14.09 -13.81 -26.87
C LYS A 284 -13.03 -12.87 -26.35
N THR A 285 -13.40 -11.88 -25.52
CA THR A 285 -12.44 -10.98 -24.87
C THR A 285 -11.72 -11.71 -23.74
N VAL A 286 -10.41 -11.59 -23.69
CA VAL A 286 -9.54 -12.09 -22.63
C VAL A 286 -9.21 -10.95 -21.68
N GLY A 287 -9.32 -11.20 -20.40
CA GLY A 287 -9.04 -10.23 -19.34
C GLY A 287 -7.81 -10.61 -18.51
N ASP A 288 -7.59 -9.84 -17.47
CA ASP A 288 -6.51 -10.03 -16.48
C ASP A 288 -7.07 -10.32 -15.07
N GLU A 289 -6.30 -9.96 -14.06
CA GLU A 289 -6.71 -10.16 -12.67
C GLU A 289 -7.81 -9.20 -12.18
N TYR A 290 -8.06 -8.07 -12.87
CA TYR A 290 -9.06 -7.06 -12.53
C TYR A 290 -10.17 -6.95 -13.58
N TYR A 291 -9.87 -7.27 -14.81
CA TYR A 291 -10.80 -7.30 -15.92
C TYR A 291 -11.10 -8.75 -16.29
N ILE A 292 -12.25 -9.22 -15.88
CA ILE A 292 -12.65 -10.62 -16.09
C ILE A 292 -13.02 -10.81 -17.56
N ALA A 293 -12.50 -11.89 -18.17
CA ALA A 293 -12.83 -12.26 -19.54
C ALA A 293 -14.33 -12.28 -19.79
N SER A 294 -14.77 -11.89 -20.98
CA SER A 294 -16.21 -11.91 -21.31
C SER A 294 -16.81 -13.31 -21.14
N GLU A 295 -18.02 -13.40 -20.60
CA GLU A 295 -18.72 -14.69 -20.46
C GLU A 295 -19.20 -15.21 -21.81
N LYS A 296 -19.59 -14.30 -22.69
CA LYS A 296 -20.13 -14.59 -24.02
C LYS A 296 -19.06 -14.40 -25.09
N THR A 297 -19.33 -14.98 -26.26
CA THR A 297 -18.59 -14.77 -27.50
C THR A 297 -19.44 -13.96 -28.47
N THR A 298 -18.79 -13.29 -29.43
CA THR A 298 -19.45 -12.71 -30.58
C THR A 298 -19.20 -13.61 -31.79
N GLU A 299 -20.24 -13.93 -32.54
CA GLU A 299 -20.15 -14.72 -33.76
C GLU A 299 -20.04 -13.78 -34.98
N SER A 300 -19.22 -14.17 -35.96
CA SER A 300 -19.17 -13.51 -37.26
C SER A 300 -20.37 -13.88 -38.16
N ASN A 301 -20.48 -13.18 -39.29
CA ASN A 301 -21.29 -13.68 -40.42
C ASN A 301 -20.76 -15.03 -40.91
N VAL A 302 -21.64 -15.80 -41.57
CA VAL A 302 -21.23 -17.01 -42.33
C VAL A 302 -20.57 -16.56 -43.60
N PHE A 303 -19.37 -17.10 -43.85
CA PHE A 303 -18.57 -16.88 -45.05
C PHE A 303 -18.49 -18.16 -45.90
N GLU A 304 -18.82 -18.10 -47.17
CA GLU A 304 -18.71 -19.20 -48.08
C GLU A 304 -17.35 -19.15 -48.80
N TYR A 305 -16.49 -20.11 -48.45
CA TYR A 305 -15.18 -20.26 -49.07
C TYR A 305 -15.25 -21.21 -50.21
N ILE A 306 -14.70 -20.78 -51.34
CA ILE A 306 -14.45 -21.59 -52.55
C ILE A 306 -12.98 -21.43 -52.90
N GLN A 307 -12.24 -22.52 -52.96
CA GLN A 307 -10.80 -22.51 -53.21
C GLN A 307 -10.46 -21.88 -54.57
N LYS A 308 -9.45 -21.01 -54.57
CA LYS A 308 -8.95 -20.29 -55.74
C LYS A 308 -7.43 -20.48 -55.89
N PRO A 309 -6.86 -20.18 -57.07
CA PRO A 309 -5.41 -20.19 -57.23
C PRO A 309 -4.75 -19.26 -56.18
N PRO A 310 -3.75 -19.72 -55.40
CA PRO A 310 -3.06 -18.88 -54.45
C PRO A 310 -2.15 -17.86 -55.17
N VAL A 311 -1.93 -16.71 -54.54
CA VAL A 311 -0.84 -15.79 -54.91
C VAL A 311 0.52 -16.46 -54.63
N ASN A 312 1.58 -15.94 -55.19
CA ASN A 312 2.94 -16.43 -54.88
C ASN A 312 3.27 -16.22 -53.41
N ALA A 313 4.11 -17.12 -52.88
CA ALA A 313 4.62 -16.94 -51.53
C ALA A 313 5.69 -15.82 -51.46
N PRO A 314 5.81 -15.06 -50.39
CA PRO A 314 6.89 -14.09 -50.21
C PRO A 314 8.25 -14.78 -50.26
N GLU A 315 9.21 -14.19 -51.03
CA GLU A 315 10.58 -14.63 -51.07
C GLU A 315 11.47 -13.77 -50.19
N ASN A 316 12.70 -14.22 -49.92
CA ASN A 316 13.72 -13.48 -49.18
C ASN A 316 13.23 -13.00 -47.79
N LEU A 317 12.52 -13.88 -47.08
CA LEU A 317 12.14 -13.59 -45.70
C LEU A 317 13.38 -13.58 -44.79
N GLU A 318 13.72 -12.42 -44.27
CA GLU A 318 14.86 -12.22 -43.39
C GLU A 318 14.43 -11.62 -42.08
N ILE A 319 15.14 -11.97 -41.01
CA ILE A 319 14.97 -11.39 -39.67
C ILE A 319 16.31 -10.89 -39.16
N SER A 320 16.30 -9.75 -38.48
CA SER A 320 17.48 -9.17 -37.84
C SER A 320 17.08 -8.42 -36.55
N ILE A 321 18.01 -8.35 -35.59
CA ILE A 321 17.77 -7.64 -34.36
C ILE A 321 18.38 -6.25 -34.42
N ASN A 322 17.69 -5.24 -33.91
CA ASN A 322 18.19 -3.87 -33.79
C ASN A 322 19.27 -3.75 -32.71
N ASN A 323 19.99 -2.64 -32.70
CA ASN A 323 21.04 -2.32 -31.73
C ASN A 323 20.52 -2.23 -30.28
N ASP A 324 19.22 -2.08 -30.10
CA ASP A 324 18.55 -2.10 -28.76
C ASP A 324 18.50 -3.55 -28.19
N GLY A 325 18.82 -4.55 -29.02
CA GLY A 325 18.79 -5.96 -28.63
C GLY A 325 17.38 -6.50 -28.34
N ARG A 326 16.31 -5.75 -28.67
CA ARG A 326 14.90 -6.09 -28.37
C ARG A 326 14.00 -6.05 -29.59
N THR A 327 14.27 -5.17 -30.55
CA THR A 327 13.43 -4.99 -31.74
C THR A 327 13.88 -5.92 -32.85
N LEU A 328 13.03 -6.87 -33.18
CA LEU A 328 13.24 -7.83 -34.31
C LEU A 328 12.65 -7.21 -35.57
N ASN A 329 13.51 -6.85 -36.52
CA ASN A 329 13.12 -6.42 -37.85
C ASN A 329 12.82 -7.66 -38.71
N VAL A 330 11.77 -7.55 -39.50
CA VAL A 330 11.35 -8.57 -40.48
C VAL A 330 11.24 -7.92 -41.83
N SER A 331 11.85 -8.49 -42.85
CA SER A 331 11.77 -8.01 -44.22
C SER A 331 11.56 -9.17 -45.22
N TRP A 332 10.91 -8.89 -46.33
CA TRP A 332 10.57 -9.87 -47.35
C TRP A 332 10.47 -9.24 -48.74
N GLY A 333 10.45 -10.06 -49.77
CA GLY A 333 10.25 -9.65 -51.16
C GLY A 333 8.76 -9.36 -51.43
N ALA A 334 8.46 -8.27 -52.14
CA ALA A 334 7.11 -7.94 -52.55
C ALA A 334 6.50 -9.02 -53.44
N VAL A 335 5.21 -9.34 -53.23
CA VAL A 335 4.45 -10.32 -54.00
C VAL A 335 3.50 -9.60 -54.95
N SER A 336 3.62 -9.88 -56.25
CA SER A 336 2.67 -9.37 -57.25
C SER A 336 1.27 -9.92 -56.98
N ASP A 337 0.26 -9.11 -57.25
CA ASP A 337 -1.16 -9.47 -57.09
C ASP A 337 -1.58 -9.80 -55.64
N SER A 338 -0.76 -9.46 -54.64
CA SER A 338 -1.17 -9.53 -53.24
C SER A 338 -1.85 -8.24 -52.81
N GLU A 339 -2.79 -8.33 -51.84
CA GLU A 339 -3.45 -7.21 -51.19
C GLU A 339 -2.68 -6.76 -49.93
N GLY A 340 -1.74 -7.57 -49.46
CA GLY A 340 -0.97 -7.34 -48.25
C GLY A 340 -0.41 -8.59 -47.66
N TYR A 341 -0.08 -8.55 -46.37
CA TYR A 341 0.59 -9.66 -45.69
C TYR A 341 0.05 -9.87 -44.29
N MET A 342 0.08 -11.11 -43.82
CA MET A 342 -0.05 -11.45 -42.43
C MET A 342 1.25 -12.06 -41.91
N ILE A 343 1.81 -11.46 -40.88
CA ILE A 343 3.05 -11.86 -40.23
C ILE A 343 2.76 -12.29 -38.79
N ARG A 344 3.26 -13.47 -38.39
CA ARG A 344 3.07 -14.02 -37.05
C ARG A 344 4.43 -14.29 -36.43
N LEU A 345 4.62 -13.81 -35.18
CA LEU A 345 5.79 -14.12 -34.38
C LEU A 345 5.49 -15.31 -33.48
N TYR A 346 6.35 -16.30 -33.49
CA TYR A 346 6.26 -17.49 -32.65
C TYR A 346 7.45 -17.59 -31.70
N LYS A 347 7.19 -18.07 -30.50
CA LYS A 347 8.20 -18.51 -29.55
C LYS A 347 8.15 -20.03 -29.46
N LYS A 348 9.27 -20.68 -29.68
CA LYS A 348 9.39 -22.14 -29.55
C LYS A 348 9.19 -22.57 -28.10
N THR A 349 8.51 -23.66 -27.91
CA THR A 349 8.39 -24.33 -26.62
C THR A 349 9.53 -25.31 -26.41
N ASP A 350 9.94 -25.48 -25.15
CA ASP A 350 10.97 -26.47 -24.78
C ASP A 350 10.44 -27.93 -24.87
N ASN A 351 9.14 -28.08 -25.06
CA ASN A 351 8.48 -29.38 -25.18
C ASN A 351 8.12 -29.68 -26.63
N GLU A 352 8.78 -30.62 -27.22
CA GLU A 352 8.56 -31.03 -28.63
C GLU A 352 7.14 -31.56 -28.91
N GLU A 353 6.38 -31.93 -27.91
CA GLU A 353 4.98 -32.39 -28.03
C GLU A 353 3.95 -31.24 -27.97
N SER A 354 4.38 -30.01 -27.67
CA SER A 354 3.50 -28.85 -27.62
C SER A 354 3.74 -27.92 -28.80
N ASP A 355 2.64 -27.36 -29.32
CA ASP A 355 2.72 -26.35 -30.39
C ASP A 355 3.49 -25.11 -29.90
N ASP A 356 4.24 -24.49 -30.80
CA ASP A 356 4.88 -23.21 -30.57
C ASP A 356 3.86 -22.12 -30.27
N ILE A 357 4.22 -21.21 -29.38
CA ILE A 357 3.33 -20.17 -28.90
C ILE A 357 3.38 -18.96 -29.85
N MET A 358 2.27 -18.63 -30.49
CA MET A 358 2.13 -17.37 -31.21
C MET A 358 2.11 -16.23 -30.20
N THR A 359 3.14 -15.40 -30.21
CA THR A 359 3.31 -14.30 -29.24
C THR A 359 2.81 -12.96 -29.76
N ASP A 360 2.80 -12.76 -31.07
CA ASP A 360 2.33 -11.56 -31.74
C ASP A 360 1.94 -11.82 -33.18
N THR A 361 1.11 -10.91 -33.74
CA THR A 361 0.70 -10.96 -35.16
C THR A 361 0.50 -9.56 -35.71
N LYS A 362 0.88 -9.37 -36.99
CA LYS A 362 0.66 -8.11 -37.71
C LYS A 362 -0.03 -8.34 -39.01
N MET A 363 -1.08 -7.57 -39.28
CA MET A 363 -1.75 -7.49 -40.57
C MET A 363 -1.27 -6.22 -41.28
N ILE A 364 -0.76 -6.37 -42.51
CA ILE A 364 -0.31 -5.27 -43.38
C ILE A 364 -1.21 -5.26 -44.59
N ASN A 365 -2.12 -4.30 -44.69
CA ASN A 365 -3.08 -4.10 -45.77
C ASN A 365 -2.48 -3.24 -46.89
N ASN A 366 -1.19 -3.46 -47.20
CA ASN A 366 -0.46 -2.73 -48.25
C ASN A 366 0.60 -3.65 -48.81
N ALA A 367 0.40 -4.10 -50.04
CA ALA A 367 1.32 -5.00 -50.76
C ALA A 367 2.72 -4.38 -51.03
N ALA A 368 2.82 -3.06 -51.03
CA ALA A 368 4.10 -2.37 -51.22
C ALA A 368 4.95 -2.29 -49.93
N GLN A 369 4.37 -2.52 -48.77
CA GLN A 369 5.12 -2.59 -47.52
C GLN A 369 5.70 -3.97 -47.32
N THR A 370 7.03 -4.06 -47.27
CA THR A 370 7.80 -5.29 -47.20
C THR A 370 8.67 -5.42 -45.96
N GLU A 371 8.33 -4.68 -44.92
CA GLU A 371 9.02 -4.73 -43.64
C GLU A 371 8.07 -4.46 -42.48
N CYS A 372 8.39 -5.04 -41.32
CA CYS A 372 7.75 -4.73 -40.03
C CYS A 372 8.70 -5.09 -38.90
N GLU A 373 8.30 -4.70 -37.65
CA GLU A 373 9.10 -4.92 -36.46
C GLU A 373 8.27 -5.63 -35.39
N PHE A 374 8.91 -6.44 -34.55
CA PHE A 374 8.34 -7.01 -33.32
C PHE A 374 9.23 -6.70 -32.12
N VAL A 375 8.64 -6.47 -30.96
CA VAL A 375 9.41 -6.27 -29.72
C VAL A 375 9.47 -7.58 -28.94
N LEU A 376 10.68 -8.07 -28.70
CA LEU A 376 10.93 -9.28 -27.91
C LEU A 376 11.15 -8.90 -26.44
N SER A 377 10.30 -9.40 -25.55
CA SER A 377 10.35 -9.08 -24.10
C SER A 377 10.93 -10.21 -23.24
N ALA A 378 10.86 -11.45 -23.70
CA ALA A 378 11.26 -12.61 -22.92
C ALA A 378 12.37 -13.42 -23.60
N LYS A 379 13.25 -14.03 -22.81
CA LYS A 379 14.23 -14.98 -23.30
C LYS A 379 13.56 -16.15 -24.05
N GLY A 380 14.10 -16.56 -25.18
CA GLY A 380 13.61 -17.73 -25.93
C GLY A 380 14.11 -17.80 -27.36
N VAL A 381 13.69 -18.84 -28.06
CA VAL A 381 13.93 -19.01 -29.48
C VAL A 381 12.68 -18.58 -30.24
N TYR A 382 12.83 -17.67 -31.18
CA TYR A 382 11.74 -17.08 -31.94
C TYR A 382 11.91 -17.33 -33.43
N TYR A 383 10.80 -17.40 -34.14
CA TYR A 383 10.76 -17.37 -35.61
C TYR A 383 9.49 -16.63 -36.07
N VAL A 384 9.51 -16.22 -37.32
CA VAL A 384 8.41 -15.51 -37.95
C VAL A 384 7.81 -16.36 -39.05
N SER A 385 6.50 -16.39 -39.19
CA SER A 385 5.81 -16.87 -40.36
C SER A 385 5.13 -15.74 -41.12
N ILE A 386 5.10 -15.79 -42.43
CA ILE A 386 4.47 -14.82 -43.32
C ILE A 386 3.63 -15.51 -44.38
N ILE A 387 2.49 -14.94 -44.71
CA ILE A 387 1.63 -15.23 -45.85
C ILE A 387 1.33 -13.95 -46.63
N ALA A 388 1.30 -14.01 -47.94
CA ALA A 388 0.74 -12.97 -48.78
C ALA A 388 -0.76 -13.21 -48.98
N LEU A 389 -1.56 -12.13 -48.94
CA LEU A 389 -3.01 -12.16 -49.03
C LEU A 389 -3.46 -12.02 -50.48
N GLY A 390 -4.27 -12.93 -50.97
CA GLY A 390 -5.02 -12.75 -52.22
C GLY A 390 -6.25 -11.86 -52.02
N ASN A 391 -6.89 -11.46 -53.12
CA ASN A 391 -8.09 -10.58 -53.06
C ASN A 391 -9.37 -11.31 -52.65
N GLY A 392 -9.32 -12.62 -52.43
CA GLY A 392 -10.47 -13.45 -52.03
C GLY A 392 -11.57 -13.61 -53.09
N GLN A 393 -11.44 -12.97 -54.26
CA GLN A 393 -12.37 -13.08 -55.38
C GLN A 393 -11.79 -13.95 -56.50
N THR A 394 -10.57 -13.69 -56.93
CA THR A 394 -9.88 -14.39 -58.00
C THR A 394 -8.62 -15.14 -57.54
N SER A 395 -8.13 -14.82 -56.35
CA SER A 395 -6.95 -15.43 -55.75
C SER A 395 -7.09 -15.65 -54.28
N ASP A 396 -6.50 -16.73 -53.78
CA ASP A 396 -6.33 -17.05 -52.37
C ASP A 396 -4.99 -16.56 -51.84
N LYS A 397 -4.82 -16.63 -50.52
CA LYS A 397 -3.52 -16.40 -49.85
C LYS A 397 -2.45 -17.38 -50.29
N SER A 398 -1.23 -16.98 -50.16
CA SER A 398 -0.06 -17.82 -50.45
C SER A 398 0.11 -18.98 -49.46
N LYS A 399 1.02 -19.88 -49.80
CA LYS A 399 1.60 -20.77 -48.79
C LYS A 399 2.38 -19.97 -47.74
N THR A 400 2.40 -20.51 -46.51
CA THR A 400 3.18 -19.96 -45.44
C THR A 400 4.68 -20.10 -45.66
N VAL A 401 5.44 -19.07 -45.44
CA VAL A 401 6.90 -19.06 -45.38
C VAL A 401 7.35 -18.79 -43.95
N THR A 402 8.36 -19.48 -43.48
CA THR A 402 8.92 -19.29 -42.14
C THR A 402 10.38 -18.84 -42.23
N SER A 403 10.78 -17.97 -41.30
CA SER A 403 12.17 -17.54 -41.14
C SER A 403 13.03 -18.64 -40.50
N THR A 404 14.32 -18.40 -40.47
CA THR A 404 15.22 -19.08 -39.54
C THR A 404 14.89 -18.73 -38.09
N ASP A 405 15.37 -19.55 -37.16
CA ASP A 405 15.25 -19.29 -35.71
C ASP A 405 16.17 -18.14 -35.29
N TYR A 406 15.71 -17.35 -34.34
CA TYR A 406 16.49 -16.35 -33.66
C TYR A 406 16.46 -16.61 -32.15
N GLU A 407 17.62 -16.79 -31.52
CA GLU A 407 17.75 -16.93 -30.08
C GLU A 407 17.85 -15.56 -29.42
N HIS A 408 16.81 -15.17 -28.70
CA HIS A 408 16.75 -13.92 -27.91
C HIS A 408 17.20 -14.16 -26.48
N ASN A 409 18.32 -13.54 -26.13
CA ASN A 409 18.83 -13.48 -24.75
C ASN A 409 18.87 -12.01 -24.32
N PRO A 410 17.83 -11.50 -23.63
CA PRO A 410 17.83 -10.11 -23.18
C PRO A 410 19.01 -9.85 -22.26
N VAL A 411 19.88 -8.94 -22.65
CA VAL A 411 20.98 -8.48 -21.80
C VAL A 411 20.37 -7.55 -20.74
N ALA A 412 20.60 -7.86 -19.47
CA ALA A 412 20.22 -6.94 -18.40
C ALA A 412 20.98 -5.62 -18.62
N GLN A 413 20.27 -4.59 -19.01
CA GLN A 413 20.85 -3.26 -19.17
C GLN A 413 21.14 -2.71 -17.77
N LYS A 414 22.40 -2.29 -17.54
CA LYS A 414 22.75 -1.58 -16.32
C LYS A 414 22.05 -0.23 -16.36
N LEU A 415 21.26 0.04 -15.33
CA LEU A 415 20.61 1.33 -15.18
C LEU A 415 21.64 2.43 -14.87
N ASP A 416 21.33 3.64 -15.30
CA ASP A 416 22.10 4.82 -14.97
C ASP A 416 21.95 5.15 -13.47
N VAL A 417 22.81 6.03 -12.97
CA VAL A 417 22.67 6.59 -11.64
C VAL A 417 21.73 7.79 -11.69
N PRO A 418 20.97 8.12 -10.62
CA PRO A 418 20.19 9.34 -10.58
C PRO A 418 21.05 10.57 -10.85
N GLU A 419 20.64 11.43 -11.78
CA GLU A 419 21.37 12.63 -12.19
C GLU A 419 21.47 13.68 -11.07
N SER A 420 20.46 13.77 -10.22
CA SER A 420 20.45 14.65 -9.05
C SER A 420 20.11 13.89 -7.79
N VAL A 421 20.86 14.16 -6.73
CA VAL A 421 20.61 13.64 -5.39
C VAL A 421 20.82 14.76 -4.36
N THR A 422 19.86 14.92 -3.45
CA THR A 422 19.93 15.92 -2.38
C THR A 422 19.65 15.28 -1.02
N PHE A 423 20.19 15.87 0.05
CA PHE A 423 19.97 15.41 1.41
C PHE A 423 19.84 16.60 2.36
N ASN A 424 18.62 16.96 2.72
CA ASN A 424 18.31 18.13 3.53
C ASN A 424 17.37 17.78 4.68
N ASN A 425 17.72 18.17 5.90
CA ASN A 425 16.87 17.97 7.09
C ASN A 425 16.39 16.54 7.30
N GLY A 426 17.21 15.56 6.96
CA GLY A 426 16.88 14.13 7.07
C GLY A 426 16.11 13.57 5.88
N LYS A 427 15.73 14.39 4.90
CA LYS A 427 15.07 13.95 3.68
C LYS A 427 16.07 13.78 2.55
N ALA A 428 16.13 12.57 1.99
CA ALA A 428 16.82 12.26 0.75
C ALA A 428 15.85 12.44 -0.42
N GLU A 429 16.30 13.07 -1.51
CA GLU A 429 15.54 13.19 -2.75
C GLU A 429 16.46 12.92 -3.94
N TRP A 430 15.91 12.36 -5.02
CA TRP A 430 16.67 11.99 -6.22
C TRP A 430 15.82 12.11 -7.47
N SER A 431 16.47 12.21 -8.64
CA SER A 431 15.81 12.19 -9.95
C SER A 431 15.44 10.77 -10.36
N MET A 432 14.37 10.64 -11.13
CA MET A 432 13.96 9.37 -11.76
C MET A 432 15.03 8.87 -12.71
N VAL A 433 15.25 7.55 -12.71
CA VAL A 433 16.08 6.83 -13.68
C VAL A 433 15.16 6.03 -14.59
N GLU A 434 15.30 6.21 -15.89
CA GLU A 434 14.49 5.49 -16.87
C GLU A 434 14.73 3.98 -16.79
N GLY A 435 13.63 3.21 -16.73
CA GLY A 435 13.66 1.76 -16.56
C GLY A 435 13.92 1.25 -15.15
N ALA A 436 14.05 2.13 -14.15
CA ALA A 436 14.16 1.70 -12.75
C ALA A 436 12.81 1.28 -12.19
N GLU A 437 12.73 0.07 -11.63
CA GLU A 437 11.57 -0.43 -10.88
C GLU A 437 11.59 -0.01 -9.40
N GLY A 438 12.68 0.59 -8.95
CA GLY A 438 12.85 1.06 -7.58
C GLY A 438 14.29 1.48 -7.30
N TYR A 439 14.50 1.91 -6.06
CA TYR A 439 15.80 2.43 -5.61
C TYR A 439 16.19 1.76 -4.29
N ARG A 440 17.45 1.36 -4.19
CA ARG A 440 18.05 0.87 -2.95
C ARG A 440 18.85 1.99 -2.30
N ILE A 441 18.45 2.39 -1.10
CA ILE A 441 19.04 3.50 -0.37
C ILE A 441 19.69 2.99 0.91
N GLN A 442 20.96 3.36 1.13
CA GLN A 442 21.72 3.04 2.34
C GLN A 442 22.13 4.32 3.04
N LEU A 443 21.69 4.50 4.30
CA LEU A 443 22.13 5.57 5.17
C LEU A 443 23.54 5.27 5.73
N TYR A 444 24.35 6.31 5.89
CA TYR A 444 25.66 6.25 6.51
C TYR A 444 25.77 7.32 7.59
N LYS A 445 26.34 6.94 8.75
CA LYS A 445 26.71 7.85 9.84
C LYS A 445 28.20 7.85 9.99
N ASN A 446 28.83 9.04 9.89
CA ASN A 446 30.28 9.21 9.96
C ASN A 446 31.05 8.22 9.04
N GLY A 447 30.51 7.98 7.83
CA GLY A 447 31.10 7.10 6.82
C GLY A 447 30.85 5.59 7.01
N LYS A 448 30.16 5.17 8.06
CA LYS A 448 29.75 3.76 8.28
C LYS A 448 28.29 3.57 7.98
N ALA A 449 27.95 2.42 7.36
CA ALA A 449 26.54 2.08 7.11
C ALA A 449 25.76 2.02 8.43
N GLU A 450 24.59 2.66 8.45
CA GLU A 450 23.66 2.68 9.59
C GLU A 450 22.36 2.00 9.17
N GLY A 451 22.00 0.94 9.87
CA GLY A 451 20.84 0.12 9.56
C GLY A 451 20.98 -0.73 8.28
N ALA A 452 19.91 -1.40 7.91
CA ALA A 452 19.78 -2.11 6.64
C ALA A 452 19.46 -1.12 5.51
N PRO A 453 19.85 -1.41 4.25
CA PRO A 453 19.40 -0.60 3.12
C PRO A 453 17.87 -0.70 2.95
N GLU A 454 17.25 0.42 2.63
CA GLU A 454 15.83 0.49 2.30
C GLU A 454 15.62 0.36 0.78
N ILE A 455 14.54 -0.31 0.38
CA ILE A 455 14.10 -0.38 -1.02
C ILE A 455 12.88 0.51 -1.15
N VAL A 456 13.00 1.52 -2.01
CA VAL A 456 11.93 2.49 -2.30
C VAL A 456 11.49 2.30 -3.75
N ARG A 457 10.19 2.10 -3.95
CA ARG A 457 9.54 2.05 -5.26
C ARG A 457 8.53 3.18 -5.33
N ASP A 458 8.24 3.71 -6.50
CA ASP A 458 7.21 4.72 -6.79
C ASP A 458 7.30 6.08 -6.08
N ARG A 459 8.39 6.35 -5.41
CA ARG A 459 8.69 7.69 -4.90
C ARG A 459 10.15 8.03 -5.09
N LEU A 460 10.43 9.31 -5.18
CA LEU A 460 11.76 9.87 -5.41
C LEU A 460 12.30 10.56 -4.16
N SER A 461 11.82 10.15 -2.99
CA SER A 461 12.28 10.68 -1.70
C SER A 461 12.11 9.67 -0.58
N LEU A 462 12.93 9.83 0.47
CA LEU A 462 12.89 9.03 1.71
C LEU A 462 13.28 9.90 2.89
N ASP A 463 12.48 9.86 3.97
CA ASP A 463 12.79 10.52 5.23
C ASP A 463 13.50 9.55 6.17
N PHE A 464 14.61 9.97 6.77
CA PHE A 464 15.37 9.18 7.71
C PHE A 464 15.21 9.68 9.15
N GLU A 465 15.01 8.74 10.06
CA GLU A 465 15.13 8.99 11.50
C GLU A 465 16.59 8.82 11.94
N PHE A 466 17.11 9.81 12.67
CA PHE A 466 18.52 9.81 13.09
C PHE A 466 18.69 9.26 14.51
N SER A 467 19.62 8.36 14.68
CA SER A 467 19.96 7.74 15.98
C SER A 467 20.80 8.64 16.90
N GLY A 468 20.95 9.95 16.60
CA GLY A 468 21.71 10.91 17.40
C GLY A 468 22.58 11.85 16.57
N VAL A 469 23.45 12.61 17.21
CA VAL A 469 24.33 13.58 16.55
C VAL A 469 25.42 12.89 15.72
N GLY A 470 25.66 13.37 14.48
CA GLY A 470 26.67 12.83 13.58
C GLY A 470 26.58 13.45 12.18
N GLY A 471 27.58 13.20 11.35
CA GLY A 471 27.54 13.52 9.92
C GLY A 471 26.84 12.39 9.16
N TYR A 472 25.70 12.70 8.53
CA TYR A 472 24.92 11.73 7.77
C TYR A 472 25.07 11.93 6.27
N THR A 473 25.16 10.83 5.54
CA THR A 473 25.13 10.76 4.07
C THR A 473 24.32 9.54 3.65
N TYR A 474 23.88 9.48 2.39
CA TYR A 474 23.28 8.28 1.84
C TYR A 474 23.89 7.89 0.50
N LYS A 475 23.76 6.62 0.14
CA LYS A 475 24.03 6.11 -1.21
C LYS A 475 22.75 5.54 -1.79
N ILE A 476 22.59 5.75 -3.10
CA ILE A 476 21.42 5.27 -3.85
C ILE A 476 21.87 4.49 -5.08
N THR A 477 21.12 3.46 -5.40
CA THR A 477 21.25 2.65 -6.62
C THR A 477 19.87 2.42 -7.19
N ALA A 478 19.69 2.64 -8.49
CA ALA A 478 18.48 2.33 -9.22
C ALA A 478 18.40 0.84 -9.56
#